data_8b9de5b8cf9d9139ee8db44ff74d1c9a
#
_entry.id   8b9de5b8cf9d9139ee8db44ff74d1c9a
#
_cell.length_a   1.000
_cell.length_b   1.000
_cell.length_c   1.000
_cell.angle_alpha   90.00
_cell.angle_beta   90.00
_cell.angle_gamma   90.00
#
_symmetry.space_group_name_H-M   'P 1'
#
loop_
_entity.id
_entity.type
_entity.pdbx_description
1 polymer ?
#
loop_
_entity_poly.entity_id
_entity_poly.type
_entity_poly.pdbx_seq_one_letter_code
_entity_poly.pdbx_strand_id
1 'polypeptide(L)' 'MANYVYTIFLDAGHGGSDPGAVYKGRQEKDDTLALTLAVGEILESYGFRVIYSRTEDIYESPYQKAAKANASGAD' A
#
# COMPACT_ATOMS: atom_id res chain seq x y z
N MET A 1 14.60 -16.37 -14.11
CA MET A 1 14.36 -14.93 -14.02
C MET A 1 12.86 -14.66 -14.05
N ALA A 2 12.39 -13.90 -13.12
CA ALA A 2 10.97 -13.54 -13.10
C ALA A 2 10.72 -12.39 -14.08
N ASN A 3 9.73 -12.56 -14.94
CA ASN A 3 9.28 -11.53 -15.85
C ASN A 3 7.95 -11.00 -15.32
N TYR A 4 7.96 -9.74 -14.91
CA TYR A 4 6.75 -9.10 -14.42
C TYR A 4 6.03 -8.43 -15.59
N VAL A 5 4.73 -8.70 -15.72
CA VAL A 5 3.92 -8.08 -16.79
C VAL A 5 3.74 -6.60 -16.51
N TYR A 6 3.39 -6.26 -15.28
CA TYR A 6 3.20 -4.88 -14.83
C TYR A 6 3.78 -4.69 -13.44
N THR A 7 4.14 -3.44 -13.15
CA THR A 7 4.46 -3.00 -11.79
C THR A 7 3.26 -2.22 -11.26
N ILE A 8 2.75 -2.64 -10.11
CA ILE A 8 1.56 -2.06 -9.50
C ILE A 8 1.96 -1.40 -8.19
N PHE A 9 1.55 -0.15 -8.01
CA PHE A 9 1.75 0.55 -6.75
C PHE A 9 0.44 0.50 -5.96
N LEU A 10 0.51 -0.03 -4.74
CA LEU A 10 -0.64 -0.11 -3.84
C LEU A 10 -0.47 0.89 -2.71
N ASP A 11 -1.51 1.67 -2.49
CA ASP A 11 -1.53 2.67 -1.42
C ASP A 11 -2.43 2.19 -0.27
N ALA A 12 -1.81 1.90 0.87
CA ALA A 12 -2.54 1.67 2.11
C ALA A 12 -2.86 3.03 2.73
N GLY A 13 -4.10 3.45 2.66
CA GLY A 13 -4.53 4.75 3.18
C GLY A 13 -4.32 4.90 4.67
N HIS A 14 -4.12 6.13 5.11
CA HIS A 14 -3.87 6.50 6.52
C HIS A 14 -2.56 5.90 7.03
N GLY A 15 -2.39 5.82 8.35
CA GLY A 15 -1.21 5.22 8.95
C GLY A 15 -0.57 6.11 10.01
N GLY A 16 0.11 5.49 10.98
CA GLY A 16 0.80 6.20 12.05
C GLY A 16 -0.12 7.16 12.81
N SER A 17 0.19 8.44 12.74
CA SER A 17 -0.59 9.49 13.41
C SER A 17 -1.96 9.75 12.78
N ASP A 18 -2.22 9.21 11.58
CA ASP A 18 -3.51 9.32 10.89
C ASP A 18 -4.24 7.99 10.96
N PRO A 19 -5.18 7.80 11.90
CA PRO A 19 -5.89 6.53 12.02
C PRO A 19 -6.99 6.35 10.98
N GLY A 20 -7.36 7.39 10.24
CA GLY A 20 -8.57 7.39 9.44
C GLY A 20 -9.81 7.39 10.34
N ALA A 21 -10.89 6.77 9.89
CA ALA A 21 -12.09 6.62 10.70
C ALA A 21 -11.82 5.69 11.88
N VAL A 22 -12.38 6.05 13.04
CA VAL A 22 -12.27 5.25 14.26
C VAL A 22 -13.68 4.92 14.73
N TYR A 23 -13.94 3.63 14.93
CA TYR A 23 -15.25 3.16 15.35
C TYR A 23 -15.10 1.97 16.30
N LYS A 24 -15.60 2.12 17.53
CA LYS A 24 -15.55 1.06 18.55
C LYS A 24 -14.14 0.48 18.73
N GLY A 25 -13.13 1.35 18.76
CA GLY A 25 -11.74 0.94 18.93
C GLY A 25 -11.07 0.44 17.68
N ARG A 26 -11.80 0.30 16.57
CA ARG A 26 -11.25 -0.13 15.29
C ARG A 26 -10.80 1.10 14.51
N GLN A 27 -9.58 1.07 14.01
CA GLN A 27 -8.99 2.16 13.23
C GLN A 27 -8.87 1.77 11.77
N GLU A 28 -9.30 2.65 10.89
CA GLU A 28 -9.29 2.40 9.44
C GLU A 28 -7.89 2.07 8.92
N LYS A 29 -6.85 2.69 9.48
CA LYS A 29 -5.47 2.44 9.04
C LYS A 29 -5.05 0.98 9.15
N ASP A 30 -5.59 0.25 10.13
CA ASP A 30 -5.27 -1.18 10.31
C ASP A 30 -5.96 -2.02 9.23
N ASP A 31 -7.20 -1.67 8.90
CA ASP A 31 -7.95 -2.38 7.86
C ASP A 31 -7.35 -2.12 6.48
N THR A 32 -6.98 -0.89 6.18
CA THR A 32 -6.38 -0.55 4.88
C THR A 32 -5.04 -1.26 4.70
N LEU A 33 -4.23 -1.34 5.75
CA LEU A 33 -2.96 -2.05 5.68
C LEU A 33 -3.16 -3.54 5.44
N ALA A 34 -4.05 -4.17 6.22
CA ALA A 34 -4.33 -5.60 6.08
C ALA A 34 -4.84 -5.94 4.68
N LEU A 35 -5.79 -5.14 4.17
CA LEU A 35 -6.34 -5.35 2.83
C LEU A 35 -5.26 -5.17 1.76
N THR A 36 -4.46 -4.12 1.87
CA THR A 36 -3.41 -3.82 0.90
C THR A 36 -2.38 -4.94 0.82
N LEU A 37 -1.94 -5.45 1.96
CA LEU A 37 -0.98 -6.56 2.01
C LEU A 37 -1.59 -7.83 1.41
N ALA A 38 -2.85 -8.13 1.70
CA ALA A 38 -3.52 -9.29 1.14
C ALA A 38 -3.68 -9.20 -0.38
N VAL A 39 -4.10 -8.04 -0.88
CA VAL A 39 -4.22 -7.81 -2.33
C VAL A 39 -2.86 -7.90 -3.00
N GLY A 40 -1.83 -7.31 -2.41
CA GLY A 40 -0.49 -7.36 -2.95
C GLY A 40 0.05 -8.79 -3.06
N GLU A 41 -0.19 -9.61 -2.06
CA GLU A 41 0.22 -11.00 -2.07
C GLU A 41 -0.45 -11.77 -3.21
N ILE A 42 -1.75 -11.54 -3.42
CA ILE A 42 -2.49 -12.15 -4.52
C ILE A 42 -1.91 -11.72 -5.88
N LEU A 43 -1.67 -10.41 -6.04
CA LEU A 43 -1.12 -9.88 -7.29
C LEU A 43 0.27 -10.45 -7.57
N GLU A 44 1.11 -10.56 -6.55
CA GLU A 44 2.44 -11.15 -6.70
C GLU A 44 2.35 -12.62 -7.12
N SER A 45 1.36 -13.35 -6.63
CA SER A 45 1.16 -14.74 -7.02
C SER A 45 0.78 -14.89 -8.50
N TYR A 46 0.25 -13.83 -9.10
CA TYR A 46 -0.06 -13.80 -10.53
C TYR A 46 1.09 -13.26 -11.39
N GLY A 47 2.24 -12.97 -10.78
CA GLY A 47 3.43 -12.52 -11.51
C GLY A 47 3.57 -11.02 -11.65
N PHE A 48 2.73 -10.23 -11.00
CA PHE A 48 2.91 -8.78 -10.97
C PHE A 48 3.97 -8.39 -9.95
N ARG A 49 4.70 -7.33 -10.27
CA ARG A 49 5.58 -6.68 -9.31
C ARG A 49 4.76 -5.68 -8.51
N VAL A 50 4.83 -5.75 -7.19
CA VAL A 50 4.03 -4.87 -6.31
C VAL A 50 4.95 -4.01 -5.47
N ILE A 51 4.68 -2.71 -5.46
CA ILE A 51 5.33 -1.73 -4.61
C ILE A 51 4.26 -1.15 -3.68
N TYR A 52 4.59 -1.00 -2.42
CA TYR A 52 3.63 -0.52 -1.41
C TYR A 52 3.99 0.89 -0.96
N SER A 53 2.97 1.71 -0.68
CA SER A 53 3.20 3.00 -0.02
C SER A 53 3.77 2.78 1.38
N ARG A 54 3.23 1.78 2.10
CA ARG A 54 3.74 1.35 3.39
C ARG A 54 3.41 -0.12 3.62
N THR A 55 4.19 -0.77 4.45
CA THR A 55 3.96 -2.15 4.89
C THR A 55 3.84 -2.22 6.41
N GLU A 56 3.84 -1.09 7.08
CA GLU A 56 3.75 -1.00 8.53
C GLU A 56 2.95 0.23 8.93
N ASP A 57 2.73 0.41 10.23
CA ASP A 57 1.92 1.51 10.78
C ASP A 57 2.73 2.80 10.86
N ILE A 58 2.92 3.43 9.71
CA ILE A 58 3.61 4.71 9.58
C ILE A 58 2.74 5.69 8.79
N TYR A 59 2.94 6.98 9.03
CA TYR A 59 2.28 8.03 8.28
C TYR A 59 3.12 8.48 7.10
N GLU A 60 2.47 8.62 5.95
CA GLU A 60 3.04 9.27 4.78
C GLU A 60 2.04 10.29 4.26
N SER A 61 2.52 11.51 3.96
CA SER A 61 1.67 12.54 3.37
C SER A 61 1.28 12.15 1.95
N PRO A 62 0.18 12.71 1.42
CA PRO A 62 -0.17 12.49 0.01
C PRO A 62 0.97 12.82 -0.95
N TYR A 63 1.75 13.85 -0.64
CA TYR A 63 2.90 14.24 -1.44
C TYR A 63 3.99 13.15 -1.45
N GLN A 64 4.29 12.59 -0.27
CA GLN A 64 5.27 11.51 -0.15
C GLN A 64 4.83 10.27 -0.90
N LYS A 65 3.54 9.93 -0.83
CA LYS A 65 2.97 8.79 -1.55
C LYS A 65 3.07 8.99 -3.06
N ALA A 66 2.74 10.18 -3.53
CA ALA A 66 2.84 10.49 -4.97
C ALA A 66 4.29 10.39 -5.45
N ALA A 67 5.24 10.91 -4.66
CA ALA A 67 6.66 10.81 -4.99
C ALA A 67 7.13 9.37 -5.07
N LYS A 68 6.69 8.54 -4.13
CA LYS A 68 7.00 7.10 -4.13
C LYS A 68 6.43 6.41 -5.36
N ALA A 69 5.17 6.70 -5.69
CA ALA A 69 4.52 6.10 -6.86
C ALA A 69 5.26 6.48 -8.14
N ASN A 70 5.63 7.75 -8.28
CA ASN A 70 6.38 8.22 -9.45
C ASN A 70 7.76 7.56 -9.55
N ALA A 71 8.44 7.37 -8.43
CA ALA A 71 9.76 6.76 -8.39
C ALA A 71 9.73 5.24 -8.60
N SER A 72 8.58 4.59 -8.35
CA SER A 72 8.46 3.14 -8.41
C SER A 72 8.50 2.56 -9.80
N GLY A 73 8.21 3.36 -10.82
CA GLY A 73 8.06 2.88 -12.19
C GLY A 73 6.76 2.11 -12.41
N ALA A 74 5.79 2.29 -11.55
CA ALA A 74 4.50 1.61 -11.67
C ALA A 74 3.74 2.06 -12.93
N ASP A 75 3.04 1.12 -13.49
CA ASP A 75 2.16 1.36 -14.64
C ASP A 75 0.84 1.97 -14.19
#